data_d87d062206df1fe2940c8ed1215bfaea
#
_entry.id   d87d062206df1fe2940c8ed1215bfaea
#
_cell.length_a   1.000
_cell.length_b   1.000
_cell.length_c   1.000
_cell.angle_alpha   90.00
_cell.angle_beta   90.00
_cell.angle_gamma   90.00
#
_symmetry.space_group_name_H-M   'P 1'
#
loop_
_entity.id
_entity.type
_entity.pdbx_description
1 polymer ?
#
loop_
_entity_poly.entity_id
_entity_poly.type
_entity_poly.pdbx_seq_one_letter_code
_entity_poly.pdbx_strand_id
1 'polypeptide(L)'
;MKGALLINLGSPDSPDPKDVKRYLGEFLMDERVIDLPKPLRTFLVKGIILNTRPKKSAKAYKKIWWQEGSPLIVLSKRLQEVVQKRVSVPMGLAMRYGSPSIEQGIKSLVDRGVDEIMLIPLYPQYAMATTETIL
;
A
#
# COMPACT_ATOMS: atom_id res chain seq x y z
N MET A 1 21.11 -13.77 -5.91
CA MET A 1 19.95 -14.66 -5.75
C MET A 1 18.68 -13.87 -6.09
N LYS A 2 17.84 -14.45 -6.90
CA LYS A 2 16.59 -13.80 -7.31
C LYS A 2 15.51 -13.88 -6.23
N GLY A 3 14.67 -12.88 -6.14
CA GLY A 3 13.50 -12.85 -5.27
C GLY A 3 12.34 -12.13 -5.94
N ALA A 4 11.18 -12.16 -5.33
CA ALA A 4 9.99 -11.45 -5.83
C ALA A 4 9.32 -10.65 -4.71
N LEU A 5 8.84 -9.47 -5.05
CA LEU A 5 8.13 -8.57 -4.15
C LEU A 5 6.70 -8.38 -4.65
N LEU A 6 5.74 -8.89 -3.90
CA LEU A 6 4.33 -8.63 -4.13
C LEU A 6 4.00 -7.23 -3.59
N ILE A 7 3.36 -6.41 -4.40
CA ILE A 7 3.03 -5.02 -4.02
C ILE A 7 1.54 -4.78 -4.24
N ASN A 8 0.84 -4.41 -3.17
CA ASN A 8 -0.55 -4.01 -3.23
C ASN A 8 -0.70 -2.53 -2.87
N LEU A 9 -1.91 -2.01 -3.02
CA LEU A 9 -2.22 -0.60 -2.79
C LEU A 9 -1.90 -0.18 -1.36
N GLY A 10 -2.37 -0.93 -0.40
CA GLY A 10 -2.23 -0.62 1.01
C GLY A 10 -3.56 -0.35 1.70
N SER A 11 -3.47 -0.08 2.97
CA SER A 11 -4.62 0.17 3.85
C SER A 11 -4.14 0.97 5.06
N PRO A 12 -5.03 1.70 5.75
CA PRO A 12 -4.69 2.28 7.05
C PRO A 12 -4.23 1.21 8.04
N ASP A 13 -3.39 1.58 9.00
CA ASP A 13 -2.92 0.65 10.04
C ASP A 13 -4.05 0.20 10.97
N SER A 14 -5.06 1.06 11.16
CA SER A 14 -6.28 0.77 11.91
C SER A 14 -7.45 1.58 11.35
N PRO A 15 -8.70 1.28 11.73
CA PRO A 15 -9.85 2.09 11.35
C PRO A 15 -10.02 3.37 12.18
N ASP A 16 -9.03 3.71 13.02
CA ASP A 16 -9.02 4.96 13.76
C ASP A 16 -8.87 6.16 12.81
N PRO A 17 -9.60 7.27 13.01
CA PRO A 17 -9.49 8.46 12.15
C PRO A 17 -8.08 9.01 11.97
N LYS A 18 -7.21 8.89 12.97
CA LYS A 18 -5.80 9.29 12.88
C LYS A 18 -5.03 8.49 11.83
N ASP A 19 -5.17 7.16 11.87
CA ASP A 19 -4.47 6.28 10.94
C ASP A 19 -5.05 6.38 9.53
N VAL A 20 -6.37 6.54 9.42
CA VAL A 20 -7.04 6.78 8.14
C VAL A 20 -6.59 8.11 7.53
N LYS A 21 -6.46 9.17 8.34
CA LYS A 21 -5.97 10.48 7.87
C LYS A 21 -4.54 10.38 7.32
N ARG A 22 -3.66 9.70 8.02
CA ARG A 22 -2.27 9.49 7.59
C ARG A 22 -2.20 8.72 6.27
N TYR A 23 -2.97 7.63 6.16
CA TYR A 23 -3.05 6.84 4.94
C TYR A 23 -3.59 7.65 3.75
N LEU A 24 -4.70 8.37 3.94
CA LEU A 24 -5.28 9.22 2.90
C LEU A 24 -4.33 10.34 2.48
N GLY A 25 -3.59 10.91 3.42
CA GLY A 25 -2.59 11.94 3.13
C GLY A 25 -1.49 11.41 2.21
N GLU A 26 -0.93 10.25 2.51
CA GLU A 26 0.09 9.61 1.69
C GLU A 26 -0.44 9.27 0.29
N PHE A 27 -1.62 8.67 0.23
CA PHE A 27 -2.25 8.24 -1.03
C PHE A 27 -2.62 9.43 -1.93
N LEU A 28 -3.30 10.44 -1.38
CA LEU A 28 -3.83 11.54 -2.16
C LEU A 28 -2.78 12.60 -2.53
N MET A 29 -1.65 12.64 -1.85
CA MET A 29 -0.53 13.53 -2.21
C MET A 29 0.32 13.01 -3.37
N ASP A 30 0.13 11.77 -3.79
CA ASP A 30 0.82 11.25 -4.98
C ASP A 30 0.30 11.95 -6.24
N GLU A 31 1.21 12.53 -7.01
CA GLU A 31 0.87 13.25 -8.26
C GLU A 31 0.24 12.35 -9.32
N ARG A 32 0.51 11.04 -9.26
CA ARG A 32 -0.09 10.06 -10.17
C ARG A 32 -1.52 9.69 -9.78
N VAL A 33 -1.94 10.02 -8.56
CA VAL A 33 -3.32 9.82 -8.07
C VAL A 33 -4.15 11.08 -8.27
N ILE A 34 -3.64 12.25 -7.85
CA ILE A 34 -4.25 13.55 -8.10
C ILE A 34 -3.30 14.37 -8.98
N ASP A 35 -3.62 14.45 -10.26
CA ASP A 35 -2.83 15.16 -11.26
C ASP A 35 -3.14 16.67 -11.24
N LEU A 36 -2.67 17.31 -10.18
CA LEU A 36 -2.75 18.77 -10.02
C LEU A 36 -1.36 19.32 -9.67
N PRO A 37 -1.06 20.59 -9.99
CA PRO A 37 0.15 21.24 -9.50
C PRO A 37 0.28 21.12 -7.98
N LYS A 38 1.51 20.92 -7.49
CA LYS A 38 1.78 20.67 -6.07
C LYS A 38 1.09 21.66 -5.11
N PRO A 39 1.09 22.99 -5.35
CA PRO A 39 0.38 23.93 -4.47
C PRO A 39 -1.12 23.68 -4.39
N LEU A 40 -1.77 23.44 -5.54
CA LEU A 40 -3.21 23.15 -5.61
C LEU A 40 -3.54 21.81 -4.98
N ARG A 41 -2.72 20.77 -5.25
CA ARG A 41 -2.89 19.46 -4.64
C ARG A 41 -2.75 19.53 -3.12
N THR A 42 -1.75 20.24 -2.61
CA THR A 42 -1.54 20.42 -1.17
C THR A 42 -2.73 21.14 -0.54
N PHE A 43 -3.23 22.20 -1.16
CA PHE A 43 -4.40 22.92 -0.67
C PHE A 43 -5.64 22.03 -0.64
N LEU A 44 -5.93 21.33 -1.73
CA LEU A 44 -7.09 20.44 -1.82
C LEU A 44 -7.01 19.30 -0.79
N VAL A 45 -5.89 18.61 -0.71
CA VAL A 45 -5.72 17.43 0.17
C VAL A 45 -5.64 17.86 1.63
N LYS A 46 -4.69 18.70 1.98
CA LYS A 46 -4.43 19.08 3.38
C LYS A 46 -5.43 20.11 3.91
N GLY A 47 -5.89 21.01 3.07
CA GLY A 47 -6.82 22.08 3.46
C GLY A 47 -8.28 21.65 3.51
N ILE A 48 -8.70 20.72 2.66
CA ILE A 48 -10.10 20.32 2.53
C ILE A 48 -10.31 18.84 2.86
N ILE A 49 -9.71 17.93 2.09
CA ILE A 49 -10.02 16.49 2.17
C ILE A 49 -9.63 15.91 3.52
N LEU A 50 -8.43 16.17 4.02
CA LEU A 50 -7.93 15.62 5.28
C LEU A 50 -8.61 16.22 6.53
N ASN A 51 -9.36 17.32 6.38
CA ASN A 51 -10.13 17.91 7.47
C ASN A 51 -11.58 17.41 7.52
N THR A 52 -12.07 16.81 6.43
CA THR A 52 -13.49 16.42 6.32
C THR A 52 -13.69 14.93 6.14
N ARG A 53 -12.81 14.25 5.40
CA ARG A 53 -12.99 12.87 4.95
C ARG A 53 -12.54 11.78 5.90
N PRO A 54 -11.49 11.95 6.75
CA PRO A 54 -10.99 10.87 7.58
C PRO A 54 -12.01 10.22 8.50
N LYS A 55 -12.88 11.01 9.14
CA LYS A 55 -13.94 10.49 10.02
C LYS A 55 -14.96 9.64 9.28
N LYS A 56 -15.38 10.09 8.09
CA LYS A 56 -16.33 9.36 7.24
C LYS A 56 -15.70 8.07 6.71
N SER A 57 -14.47 8.14 6.23
CA SER A 57 -13.73 6.98 5.75
C SER A 57 -13.45 5.98 6.87
N ALA A 58 -13.10 6.45 8.07
CA ALA A 58 -12.89 5.59 9.23
C ALA A 58 -14.15 4.79 9.59
N LYS A 59 -15.33 5.39 9.52
CA LYS A 59 -16.59 4.67 9.70
C LYS A 59 -16.79 3.56 8.68
N ALA A 60 -16.45 3.83 7.41
CA ALA A 60 -16.53 2.83 6.35
C ALA A 60 -15.53 1.69 6.57
N TYR A 61 -14.30 1.99 6.95
CA TYR A 61 -13.29 0.98 7.28
C TYR A 61 -13.71 0.10 8.46
N LYS A 62 -14.31 0.67 9.52
CA LYS A 62 -14.81 -0.10 10.66
C LYS A 62 -15.81 -1.17 10.26
N LYS A 63 -16.65 -0.91 9.25
CA LYS A 63 -17.66 -1.86 8.78
C LYS A 63 -17.06 -3.10 8.11
N ILE A 64 -15.88 -2.97 7.49
CA ILE A 64 -15.23 -4.07 6.77
C ILE A 64 -14.03 -4.64 7.52
N TRP A 65 -13.60 -4.01 8.60
CA TRP A 65 -12.39 -4.39 9.34
C TRP A 65 -12.56 -5.76 10.01
N TRP A 66 -11.57 -6.62 9.81
CA TRP A 66 -11.54 -7.93 10.43
C TRP A 66 -10.85 -7.86 11.80
N GLN A 67 -11.07 -8.87 12.62
CA GLN A 67 -10.36 -9.01 13.90
C GLN A 67 -8.84 -9.08 13.69
N GLU A 68 -8.41 -9.70 12.60
CA GLU A 68 -7.00 -9.86 12.23
C GLU A 68 -6.38 -8.59 11.63
N GLY A 69 -7.20 -7.62 11.24
CA GLY A 69 -6.78 -6.37 10.62
C GLY A 69 -7.53 -6.06 9.32
N SER A 70 -6.94 -5.20 8.50
CA SER A 70 -7.49 -4.87 7.20
C SER A 70 -7.57 -6.10 6.29
N PRO A 71 -8.72 -6.37 5.66
CA PRO A 71 -8.86 -7.51 4.74
C PRO A 71 -7.82 -7.50 3.61
N LEU A 72 -7.50 -6.34 3.06
CA LEU A 72 -6.49 -6.21 2.00
C LEU A 72 -5.11 -6.71 2.47
N ILE A 73 -4.69 -6.30 3.66
CA ILE A 73 -3.41 -6.70 4.24
C ILE A 73 -3.42 -8.19 4.60
N VAL A 74 -4.48 -8.66 5.26
CA VAL A 74 -4.61 -10.07 5.68
C VAL A 74 -4.58 -11.00 4.46
N LEU A 75 -5.36 -10.69 3.42
CA LEU A 75 -5.40 -11.49 2.20
C LEU A 75 -4.08 -11.45 1.43
N SER A 76 -3.41 -10.29 1.39
CA SER A 76 -2.09 -10.17 0.76
C SER A 76 -1.05 -11.03 1.46
N LYS A 77 -1.04 -11.07 2.79
CA LYS A 77 -0.16 -11.93 3.58
C LYS A 77 -0.44 -13.41 3.34
N ARG A 78 -1.72 -13.80 3.31
CA ARG A 78 -2.12 -15.19 3.01
C ARG A 78 -1.68 -15.60 1.61
N LEU A 79 -1.83 -14.70 0.63
CA LEU A 79 -1.34 -14.96 -0.73
C LEU A 79 0.16 -15.18 -0.76
N GLN A 80 0.93 -14.30 -0.11
CA GLN A 80 2.39 -14.45 0.01
C GLN A 80 2.78 -15.82 0.60
N GLU A 81 2.14 -16.24 1.68
CA GLU A 81 2.41 -17.51 2.34
C GLU A 81 2.13 -18.71 1.43
N VAL A 82 0.98 -18.70 0.74
CA VAL A 82 0.59 -19.78 -0.18
C VAL A 82 1.56 -19.87 -1.36
N VAL A 83 1.93 -18.74 -1.96
CA VAL A 83 2.86 -18.70 -3.09
C VAL A 83 4.26 -19.15 -2.64
N GLN A 84 4.73 -18.68 -1.47
CA GLN A 84 6.06 -19.06 -0.94
C GLN A 84 6.20 -20.56 -0.79
N LYS A 85 5.14 -21.29 -0.45
CA LYS A 85 5.17 -22.74 -0.36
C LYS A 85 5.32 -23.45 -1.71
N ARG A 86 5.06 -22.76 -2.80
CA ARG A 86 5.06 -23.32 -4.16
C ARG A 86 6.26 -22.91 -5.00
N VAL A 87 7.03 -21.92 -4.53
CA VAL A 87 8.21 -21.41 -5.26
C VAL A 87 9.44 -21.44 -4.36
N SER A 88 10.60 -21.62 -4.98
CA SER A 88 11.87 -21.65 -4.26
C SER A 88 12.50 -20.29 -4.03
N VAL A 89 12.06 -19.27 -4.79
CA VAL A 89 12.58 -17.90 -4.65
C VAL A 89 12.00 -17.22 -3.42
N PRO A 90 12.78 -16.42 -2.67
CA PRO A 90 12.25 -15.62 -1.57
C PRO A 90 11.15 -14.65 -2.02
N MET A 91 10.03 -14.65 -1.31
CA MET A 91 8.90 -13.78 -1.57
C MET A 91 8.79 -12.72 -0.49
N GLY A 92 8.69 -11.47 -0.88
CA GLY A 92 8.38 -10.33 -0.01
C GLY A 92 6.98 -9.80 -0.25
N LEU A 93 6.49 -8.97 0.67
CA LEU A 93 5.24 -8.24 0.55
C LEU A 93 5.47 -6.78 0.92
N ALA A 94 4.92 -5.88 0.15
CA ALA A 94 4.94 -4.45 0.42
C ALA A 94 3.63 -3.78 0.01
N MET A 95 3.40 -2.61 0.57
CA MET A 95 2.28 -1.75 0.24
C MET A 95 2.79 -0.45 -0.38
N ARG A 96 2.13 0.01 -1.43
CA ARG A 96 2.49 1.29 -2.04
C ARG A 96 2.27 2.43 -1.06
N TYR A 97 1.18 2.36 -0.30
CA TYR A 97 0.85 3.30 0.76
C TYR A 97 0.60 2.55 2.07
N GLY A 98 1.14 3.06 3.18
CA GLY A 98 1.08 2.38 4.47
C GLY A 98 2.21 1.39 4.68
N SER A 99 1.96 0.37 5.50
CA SER A 99 2.98 -0.59 5.96
C SER A 99 2.64 -2.03 5.63
N PRO A 100 3.64 -2.90 5.33
CA PRO A 100 5.05 -2.56 5.16
C PRO A 100 5.28 -1.74 3.89
N SER A 101 6.18 -0.77 3.94
CA SER A 101 6.52 0.07 2.77
C SER A 101 7.30 -0.73 1.72
N ILE A 102 7.39 -0.20 0.50
CA ILE A 102 8.21 -0.79 -0.57
C ILE A 102 9.68 -0.87 -0.13
N GLU A 103 10.20 0.19 0.50
CA GLU A 103 11.56 0.20 1.05
C GLU A 103 11.77 -0.92 2.06
N GLN A 104 10.85 -1.11 3.00
CA GLN A 104 10.91 -2.20 3.98
C GLN A 104 10.84 -3.58 3.32
N GLY A 105 10.00 -3.73 2.30
CA GLY A 105 9.89 -4.96 1.53
C GLY A 105 11.18 -5.31 0.79
N ILE A 106 11.80 -4.34 0.13
CA ILE A 106 13.08 -4.50 -0.55
C ILE A 106 14.17 -4.85 0.46
N LYS A 107 14.27 -4.09 1.55
CA LYS A 107 15.26 -4.35 2.60
C LYS A 107 15.13 -5.77 3.16
N SER A 108 13.94 -6.23 3.42
CA SER A 108 13.69 -7.59 3.91
C SER A 108 14.23 -8.67 2.96
N LEU A 109 14.11 -8.47 1.65
CA LEU A 109 14.65 -9.39 0.66
C LEU A 109 16.18 -9.31 0.56
N VAL A 110 16.74 -8.10 0.58
CA VAL A 110 18.19 -7.88 0.56
C VAL A 110 18.86 -8.52 1.78
N ASP A 111 18.27 -8.37 2.97
CA ASP A 111 18.77 -9.00 4.20
C ASP A 111 18.75 -10.54 4.12
N ARG A 112 17.96 -11.11 3.22
CA ARG A 112 17.91 -12.56 2.92
C ARG A 112 18.86 -12.96 1.78
N GLY A 113 19.70 -12.05 1.29
CA GLY A 113 20.69 -12.29 0.25
C GLY A 113 20.17 -12.14 -1.18
N VAL A 114 19.02 -11.52 -1.38
CA VAL A 114 18.47 -11.26 -2.71
C VAL A 114 19.17 -10.04 -3.32
N ASP A 115 19.61 -10.16 -4.56
CA ASP A 115 20.29 -9.10 -5.33
C ASP A 115 19.54 -8.71 -6.62
N GLU A 116 18.54 -9.49 -7.01
CA GLU A 116 17.66 -9.21 -8.14
C GLU A 116 16.23 -9.43 -7.72
N ILE A 117 15.39 -8.39 -7.80
CA ILE A 117 14.01 -8.41 -7.33
C ILE A 117 13.04 -8.22 -8.49
N MET A 118 12.14 -9.17 -8.68
CA MET A 118 11.00 -9.02 -9.55
C MET A 118 9.87 -8.33 -8.80
N LEU A 119 9.41 -7.19 -9.29
CA LEU A 119 8.25 -6.48 -8.73
C LEU A 119 6.96 -7.02 -9.34
N ILE A 120 6.02 -7.43 -8.52
CA ILE A 120 4.73 -7.99 -8.92
C ILE A 120 3.60 -7.14 -8.34
N PRO A 121 3.10 -6.14 -9.09
CA PRO A 121 1.92 -5.38 -8.67
C PRO A 121 0.67 -6.26 -8.64
N LEU A 122 -0.08 -6.21 -7.53
CA LEU A 122 -1.31 -6.98 -7.35
C LEU A 122 -2.56 -6.22 -7.81
N TYR A 123 -2.41 -5.37 -8.83
CA TYR A 123 -3.53 -4.66 -9.44
C TYR A 123 -4.08 -5.45 -10.63
N PRO A 124 -5.41 -5.46 -10.81
CA PRO A 124 -6.01 -6.20 -11.92
C PRO A 124 -5.71 -5.60 -13.30
N GLN A 125 -5.41 -4.30 -13.36
CA GLN A 125 -5.13 -3.58 -14.60
C GLN A 125 -4.03 -2.54 -14.40
N TYR A 126 -3.27 -2.25 -15.46
CA TYR A 126 -2.32 -1.15 -15.46
C TYR A 126 -3.06 0.19 -15.47
N ALA A 127 -2.62 1.11 -14.62
CA ALA A 127 -3.03 2.52 -14.64
C ALA A 127 -1.91 3.38 -14.06
N MET A 128 -1.89 4.67 -14.42
CA MET A 128 -0.92 5.62 -13.87
C MET A 128 -1.05 5.74 -12.35
N ALA A 129 -2.28 5.77 -11.84
CA ALA A 129 -2.58 5.85 -10.41
C ALA A 129 -2.31 4.55 -9.64
N THR A 130 -2.02 3.44 -10.30
CA THR A 130 -1.76 2.13 -9.69
C THR A 130 -0.34 1.64 -9.99
N THR A 131 -0.14 0.91 -11.08
CA THR A 131 1.13 0.25 -11.40
C THR A 131 2.29 1.24 -11.55
N GLU A 132 2.06 2.38 -12.19
CA GLU A 132 3.11 3.39 -12.39
C GLU A 132 3.58 4.03 -11.07
N THR A 133 2.77 4.06 -10.03
CA THR A 133 3.18 4.57 -8.71
C THR A 133 4.22 3.68 -8.03
N ILE A 134 4.39 2.44 -8.50
CA ILE A 134 5.33 1.45 -7.94
C ILE A 134 6.69 1.51 -8.63
N LEU A 135 6.71 1.91 -9.90
CA LEU A 135 7.91 2.00 -10.72
C LEU A 135 8.72 3.25 -10.42
#